data_73b8fb24680f13d2c24e22a70c74eeb2
#
_entry.id   73b8fb24680f13d2c24e22a70c74eeb2
#
_cell.length_a   1.000
_cell.length_b   1.000
_cell.length_c   1.000
_cell.angle_alpha   90.00
_cell.angle_beta   90.00
_cell.angle_gamma   90.00
#
_symmetry.space_group_name_H-M   'P 1'
#
loop_
_entity.id
_entity.type
_entity.pdbx_description
1 polymer ?
#
loop_
_entity_poly.entity_id
_entity_poly.type
_entity_poly.pdbx_seq_one_letter_code
_entity_poly.pdbx_strand_id
1 'polypeptide(L)'
;MTDLISRIEQLNQISPHLPQNIMSFMFHLHTSLELYQQGPHLAHSLDELLSIFPTSSFLLTCKALLAYHSKDLIVAEQDFSYLLSLHPQRLDSLDHYSNILYVLNMRPKLAFLAHVCSSIDKFRPESCVVIGNYYSLLSMHEKAVQYFRRALTLDRSCLSAWTLMGHEYVELKNTHAAIESYRRAVDVNRRDYRAWYGLGQTYEMLEMHTYALWYYKKAAGLRPWDGKMWMAVGSCLEKMGQDRDGIKALKRALLADSYYDSTATSFGSAGAADRMAHLDPEVLLQIATMYDRLGDLEEAKSYMELCVAQEVGDTTNSGGGGNPGESFAIHRDSSGGVAGSGDEAETRERGAGNDGGGGGQEGTGVTVATSRARMWLAQYALRNNDYATATRLAAELCQDGVEVEDAKAIIQTARHRMMEADLREQ
;
A
#
# COMPACT_ATOMS: atom_id res chain seq x y z
N MET A 1 -12.87 -33.78 -28.82
CA MET A 1 -14.16 -33.06 -28.92
C MET A 1 -15.20 -33.59 -27.95
N THR A 2 -15.39 -34.90 -27.84
CA THR A 2 -16.34 -35.53 -26.89
C THR A 2 -16.06 -35.16 -25.42
N ASP A 3 -14.79 -35.10 -25.05
CA ASP A 3 -14.35 -34.77 -23.68
C ASP A 3 -14.62 -33.29 -23.31
N LEU A 4 -14.52 -32.37 -24.28
CA LEU A 4 -14.88 -30.95 -24.13
C LEU A 4 -16.39 -30.75 -23.98
N ILE A 5 -17.18 -31.53 -24.75
CA ILE A 5 -18.64 -31.42 -24.68
C ILE A 5 -19.13 -31.96 -23.34
N SER A 6 -18.58 -33.08 -22.84
CA SER A 6 -18.96 -33.60 -21.52
C SER A 6 -18.58 -32.63 -20.36
N ARG A 7 -17.45 -31.95 -20.49
CA ARG A 7 -17.05 -30.92 -19.51
C ARG A 7 -17.95 -29.68 -19.57
N ILE A 8 -18.41 -29.28 -20.77
CA ILE A 8 -19.38 -28.20 -20.94
C ILE A 8 -20.76 -28.58 -20.36
N GLU A 9 -21.18 -29.82 -20.52
CA GLU A 9 -22.40 -30.34 -19.94
C GLU A 9 -22.31 -30.42 -18.41
N GLN A 10 -21.16 -30.75 -17.83
CA GLN A 10 -20.90 -30.69 -16.40
C GLN A 10 -20.97 -29.25 -15.87
N LEU A 11 -20.47 -28.26 -16.61
CA LEU A 11 -20.57 -26.84 -16.28
C LEU A 11 -22.02 -26.39 -16.14
N ASN A 12 -22.89 -26.78 -17.07
CA ASN A 12 -24.31 -26.44 -17.03
C ASN A 12 -25.07 -27.10 -15.87
N GLN A 13 -24.52 -28.20 -15.32
CA GLN A 13 -25.11 -28.89 -14.15
C GLN A 13 -24.60 -28.35 -12.82
N ILE A 14 -23.36 -27.87 -12.76
CA ILE A 14 -22.70 -27.44 -11.50
C ILE A 14 -23.07 -25.99 -11.16
N SER A 15 -23.31 -25.13 -12.15
CA SER A 15 -23.61 -23.72 -11.88
C SER A 15 -24.69 -23.19 -12.83
N PRO A 16 -25.96 -23.16 -12.37
CA PRO A 16 -27.08 -22.58 -13.14
C PRO A 16 -26.93 -21.08 -13.39
N HIS A 17 -25.94 -20.42 -12.76
CA HIS A 17 -25.66 -19.00 -12.91
C HIS A 17 -24.56 -18.71 -13.94
N LEU A 18 -23.86 -19.72 -14.44
CA LEU A 18 -22.90 -19.55 -15.53
C LEU A 18 -23.64 -19.27 -16.84
N PRO A 19 -23.21 -18.25 -17.61
CA PRO A 19 -23.82 -17.99 -18.91
C PRO A 19 -23.70 -19.23 -19.81
N GLN A 20 -24.76 -19.55 -20.54
CA GLN A 20 -24.81 -20.71 -21.45
C GLN A 20 -23.72 -20.72 -22.52
N ASN A 21 -23.07 -19.56 -22.75
CA ASN A 21 -21.98 -19.39 -23.70
C ASN A 21 -20.67 -19.10 -22.95
N ILE A 22 -19.75 -20.07 -22.91
CA ILE A 22 -18.41 -19.96 -22.29
C ILE A 22 -17.64 -18.75 -22.85
N MET A 23 -17.75 -18.49 -24.15
CA MET A 23 -17.05 -17.34 -24.75
C MET A 23 -17.55 -16.01 -24.21
N SER A 24 -18.86 -15.90 -23.99
CA SER A 24 -19.45 -14.69 -23.37
C SER A 24 -18.93 -14.51 -21.95
N PHE A 25 -18.79 -15.60 -21.21
CA PHE A 25 -18.26 -15.55 -19.85
C PHE A 25 -16.77 -15.16 -19.84
N MET A 26 -15.94 -15.75 -20.71
CA MET A 26 -14.53 -15.38 -20.85
C MET A 26 -14.37 -13.91 -21.23
N PHE A 27 -15.23 -13.40 -22.11
CA PHE A 27 -15.24 -12.00 -22.49
C PHE A 27 -15.66 -11.10 -21.31
N HIS A 28 -16.69 -11.50 -20.57
CA HIS A 28 -17.14 -10.78 -19.37
C HIS A 28 -16.04 -10.74 -18.29
N LEU A 29 -15.36 -11.86 -18.07
CA LEU A 29 -14.23 -11.95 -17.14
C LEU A 29 -13.11 -10.97 -17.54
N HIS A 30 -12.71 -11.00 -18.81
CA HIS A 30 -11.68 -10.11 -19.33
C HIS A 30 -12.08 -8.63 -19.19
N THR A 31 -13.29 -8.28 -19.61
CA THR A 31 -13.78 -6.89 -19.51
C THR A 31 -13.92 -6.42 -18.07
N SER A 32 -14.31 -7.29 -17.14
CA SER A 32 -14.42 -6.95 -15.72
C SER A 32 -13.05 -6.66 -15.11
N LEU A 33 -12.01 -7.42 -15.50
CA LEU A 33 -10.63 -7.15 -15.08
C LEU A 33 -10.10 -5.83 -15.63
N GLU A 34 -10.31 -5.56 -16.93
CA GLU A 34 -9.90 -4.29 -17.57
C GLU A 34 -10.62 -3.06 -17.00
N LEU A 35 -11.86 -3.24 -16.56
CA LEU A 35 -12.67 -2.17 -15.96
C LEU A 35 -12.46 -2.05 -14.44
N TYR A 36 -11.58 -2.85 -13.84
CA TYR A 36 -11.36 -2.92 -12.40
C TYR A 36 -12.63 -3.20 -11.58
N GLN A 37 -13.60 -3.90 -12.17
CA GLN A 37 -14.83 -4.32 -11.50
C GLN A 37 -14.63 -5.70 -10.89
N GLN A 38 -14.29 -5.73 -9.60
CA GLN A 38 -14.04 -6.96 -8.86
C GLN A 38 -15.20 -7.20 -7.89
N GLY A 39 -15.80 -8.37 -7.99
CA GLY A 39 -16.82 -8.83 -7.06
C GLY A 39 -16.55 -10.26 -6.62
N PRO A 40 -17.03 -10.68 -5.45
CA PRO A 40 -16.85 -12.06 -4.96
C PRO A 40 -17.41 -13.11 -5.92
N HIS A 41 -18.46 -12.78 -6.67
CA HIS A 41 -19.03 -13.65 -7.69
C HIS A 41 -18.03 -13.95 -8.83
N LEU A 42 -17.19 -12.98 -9.20
CA LEU A 42 -16.20 -13.17 -10.26
C LEU A 42 -15.12 -14.17 -9.83
N ALA A 43 -14.64 -14.08 -8.60
CA ALA A 43 -13.65 -14.99 -8.04
C ALA A 43 -14.20 -16.42 -7.96
N HIS A 44 -15.43 -16.59 -7.44
CA HIS A 44 -16.07 -17.90 -7.34
C HIS A 44 -16.25 -18.54 -8.71
N SER A 45 -16.76 -17.80 -9.70
CA SER A 45 -16.94 -18.29 -11.05
C SER A 45 -15.62 -18.63 -11.74
N LEU A 46 -14.54 -17.90 -11.42
CA LEU A 46 -13.20 -18.21 -11.91
C LEU A 46 -12.68 -19.53 -11.32
N ASP A 47 -12.87 -19.76 -10.01
CA ASP A 47 -12.45 -21.01 -9.34
C ASP A 47 -13.23 -22.22 -9.88
N GLU A 48 -14.53 -22.09 -10.15
CA GLU A 48 -15.33 -23.12 -10.79
C GLU A 48 -14.77 -23.48 -12.19
N LEU A 49 -14.43 -22.47 -13.01
CA LEU A 49 -13.83 -22.69 -14.32
C LEU A 49 -12.44 -23.33 -14.23
N LEU A 50 -11.63 -22.92 -13.24
CA LEU A 50 -10.31 -23.52 -13.02
C LEU A 50 -10.40 -24.98 -12.58
N SER A 51 -11.45 -25.37 -11.85
CA SER A 51 -11.69 -26.78 -11.51
C SER A 51 -11.89 -27.65 -12.74
N ILE A 52 -12.43 -27.08 -13.83
CA ILE A 52 -12.71 -27.78 -15.10
C ILE A 52 -11.52 -27.68 -16.07
N PHE A 53 -10.88 -26.49 -16.12
CA PHE A 53 -9.76 -26.21 -17.02
C PHE A 53 -8.50 -25.78 -16.24
N PRO A 54 -7.88 -26.66 -15.45
CA PRO A 54 -6.81 -26.28 -14.52
C PRO A 54 -5.52 -25.80 -15.21
N THR A 55 -5.30 -26.17 -16.47
CA THR A 55 -4.11 -25.80 -17.25
C THR A 55 -4.36 -24.67 -18.24
N SER A 56 -5.53 -24.04 -18.21
CA SER A 56 -5.84 -22.94 -19.12
C SER A 56 -5.01 -21.72 -18.80
N SER A 57 -4.11 -21.36 -19.71
CA SER A 57 -3.22 -20.19 -19.54
C SER A 57 -3.99 -18.88 -19.40
N PHE A 58 -5.15 -18.73 -20.04
CA PHE A 58 -6.01 -17.56 -19.92
C PHE A 58 -6.62 -17.46 -18.52
N LEU A 59 -7.19 -18.53 -17.98
CA LEU A 59 -7.81 -18.54 -16.66
C LEU A 59 -6.79 -18.32 -15.55
N LEU A 60 -5.61 -18.94 -15.68
CA LEU A 60 -4.49 -18.72 -14.75
C LEU A 60 -4.03 -17.25 -14.77
N THR A 61 -3.95 -16.64 -15.95
CA THR A 61 -3.64 -15.21 -16.06
C THR A 61 -4.72 -14.35 -15.40
N CYS A 62 -6.00 -14.64 -15.62
CA CYS A 62 -7.10 -13.94 -14.98
C CYS A 62 -7.05 -14.05 -13.45
N LYS A 63 -6.69 -15.23 -12.92
CA LYS A 63 -6.51 -15.45 -11.49
C LYS A 63 -5.38 -14.58 -10.92
N ALA A 64 -4.23 -14.61 -11.57
CA ALA A 64 -3.08 -13.81 -11.16
C ALA A 64 -3.36 -12.30 -11.24
N LEU A 65 -4.07 -11.84 -12.28
CA LEU A 65 -4.50 -10.45 -12.39
C LEU A 65 -5.54 -10.06 -11.33
N LEU A 66 -6.46 -10.97 -10.98
CA LEU A 66 -7.42 -10.74 -9.91
C LEU A 66 -6.70 -10.54 -8.57
N ALA A 67 -5.75 -11.41 -8.24
CA ALA A 67 -4.90 -11.28 -7.05
C ALA A 67 -4.06 -9.98 -7.08
N TYR A 68 -3.51 -9.60 -8.23
CA TYR A 68 -2.79 -8.33 -8.40
C TYR A 68 -3.68 -7.11 -8.14
N HIS A 69 -4.90 -7.12 -8.65
CA HIS A 69 -5.84 -6.02 -8.47
C HIS A 69 -6.42 -5.97 -7.05
N SER A 70 -6.51 -7.11 -6.35
CA SER A 70 -6.86 -7.17 -4.93
C SER A 70 -5.70 -6.80 -3.99
N LYS A 71 -4.53 -6.44 -4.54
CA LYS A 71 -3.29 -6.10 -3.82
C LYS A 71 -2.64 -7.28 -3.08
N ASP A 72 -3.07 -8.51 -3.30
CA ASP A 72 -2.44 -9.71 -2.76
C ASP A 72 -1.21 -10.06 -3.61
N LEU A 73 -0.16 -9.25 -3.48
CA LEU A 73 1.01 -9.33 -4.36
C LEU A 73 1.77 -10.66 -4.22
N ILE A 74 1.75 -11.27 -3.03
CA ILE A 74 2.42 -12.54 -2.77
C ILE A 74 1.72 -13.67 -3.53
N VAL A 75 0.38 -13.73 -3.45
CA VAL A 75 -0.43 -14.72 -4.17
C VAL A 75 -0.31 -14.50 -5.68
N ALA A 76 -0.36 -13.25 -6.13
CA ALA A 76 -0.19 -12.89 -7.53
C ALA A 76 1.19 -13.32 -8.06
N GLU A 77 2.25 -13.16 -7.28
CA GLU A 77 3.60 -13.61 -7.64
C GLU A 77 3.67 -15.12 -7.80
N GLN A 78 3.08 -15.87 -6.88
CA GLN A 78 3.02 -17.34 -6.94
C GLN A 78 2.24 -17.82 -8.17
N ASP A 79 1.08 -17.22 -8.43
CA ASP A 79 0.25 -17.59 -9.59
C ASP A 79 0.97 -17.28 -10.93
N PHE A 80 1.67 -16.13 -11.04
CA PHE A 80 2.47 -15.81 -12.22
C PHE A 80 3.70 -16.71 -12.35
N SER A 81 4.38 -17.07 -11.27
CA SER A 81 5.50 -18.03 -11.27
C SER A 81 5.03 -19.40 -11.73
N TYR A 82 3.87 -19.85 -11.27
CA TYR A 82 3.26 -21.09 -11.70
C TYR A 82 2.88 -21.05 -13.20
N LEU A 83 2.27 -19.96 -13.65
CA LEU A 83 1.94 -19.76 -15.07
C LEU A 83 3.17 -19.84 -15.97
N LEU A 84 4.29 -19.20 -15.58
CA LEU A 84 5.53 -19.26 -16.34
C LEU A 84 6.19 -20.63 -16.32
N SER A 85 6.02 -21.42 -15.27
CA SER A 85 6.51 -22.81 -15.23
C SER A 85 5.80 -23.69 -16.25
N LEU A 86 4.51 -23.44 -16.51
CA LEU A 86 3.72 -24.15 -17.51
C LEU A 86 3.94 -23.62 -18.94
N HIS A 87 4.10 -22.30 -19.07
CA HIS A 87 4.18 -21.62 -20.36
C HIS A 87 5.36 -20.61 -20.38
N PRO A 88 6.62 -21.09 -20.44
CA PRO A 88 7.80 -20.23 -20.31
C PRO A 88 8.00 -19.24 -21.45
N GLN A 89 7.39 -19.45 -22.60
CA GLN A 89 7.51 -18.56 -23.76
C GLN A 89 6.39 -17.51 -23.86
N ARG A 90 5.44 -17.52 -22.92
CA ARG A 90 4.33 -16.57 -22.92
C ARG A 90 4.79 -15.20 -22.44
N LEU A 91 4.55 -14.17 -23.25
CA LEU A 91 4.89 -12.78 -22.93
C LEU A 91 3.69 -11.93 -22.50
N ASP A 92 2.45 -12.44 -22.70
CA ASP A 92 1.24 -11.70 -22.40
C ASP A 92 1.12 -11.45 -20.88
N SER A 93 0.75 -10.21 -20.50
CA SER A 93 0.56 -9.76 -19.11
C SER A 93 1.83 -9.80 -18.23
N LEU A 94 3.03 -9.97 -18.81
CA LEU A 94 4.28 -9.91 -18.05
C LEU A 94 4.64 -8.49 -17.59
N ASP A 95 4.06 -7.46 -18.18
CA ASP A 95 4.10 -6.09 -17.68
C ASP A 95 3.52 -6.00 -16.26
N HIS A 96 2.38 -6.63 -15.99
CA HIS A 96 1.80 -6.71 -14.65
C HIS A 96 2.69 -7.53 -13.69
N TYR A 97 3.22 -8.67 -14.15
CA TYR A 97 4.14 -9.47 -13.34
C TYR A 97 5.41 -8.70 -12.98
N SER A 98 5.97 -7.95 -13.92
CA SER A 98 7.13 -7.11 -13.66
C SER A 98 6.85 -6.01 -12.63
N ASN A 99 5.62 -5.45 -12.62
CA ASN A 99 5.19 -4.48 -11.61
C ASN A 99 5.11 -5.13 -10.21
N ILE A 100 4.61 -6.38 -10.12
CA ILE A 100 4.59 -7.13 -8.86
C ILE A 100 6.01 -7.33 -8.34
N LEU A 101 6.92 -7.82 -9.18
CA LEU A 101 8.32 -8.05 -8.80
C LEU A 101 9.04 -6.75 -8.41
N TYR A 102 8.69 -5.63 -9.06
CA TYR A 102 9.20 -4.30 -8.72
C TYR A 102 8.75 -3.89 -7.31
N VAL A 103 7.46 -3.99 -7.01
CA VAL A 103 6.90 -3.61 -5.69
C VAL A 103 7.44 -4.50 -4.57
N LEU A 104 7.60 -5.81 -4.83
CA LEU A 104 8.20 -6.77 -3.89
C LEU A 104 9.74 -6.67 -3.82
N ASN A 105 10.37 -5.76 -4.59
CA ASN A 105 11.82 -5.57 -4.65
C ASN A 105 12.61 -6.87 -4.98
N MET A 106 12.00 -7.76 -5.75
CA MET A 106 12.63 -9.04 -6.13
C MET A 106 13.60 -8.89 -7.31
N ARG A 107 14.74 -8.23 -7.09
CA ARG A 107 15.76 -7.94 -8.11
C ARG A 107 16.19 -9.16 -8.92
N PRO A 108 16.54 -10.32 -8.32
CA PRO A 108 17.01 -11.48 -9.09
C PRO A 108 15.95 -12.02 -10.05
N LYS A 109 14.69 -12.11 -9.60
CA LYS A 109 13.57 -12.61 -10.44
C LYS A 109 13.27 -11.65 -11.58
N LEU A 110 13.28 -10.33 -11.31
CA LEU A 110 13.03 -9.32 -12.34
C LEU A 110 14.17 -9.26 -13.38
N ALA A 111 15.43 -9.40 -12.95
CA ALA A 111 16.56 -9.49 -13.86
C ALA A 111 16.47 -10.71 -14.78
N PHE A 112 16.13 -11.88 -14.20
CA PHE A 112 15.92 -13.11 -14.97
C PHE A 112 14.76 -12.94 -15.97
N LEU A 113 13.63 -12.38 -15.53
CA LEU A 113 12.48 -12.13 -16.39
C LEU A 113 12.82 -11.19 -17.56
N ALA A 114 13.56 -10.11 -17.29
CA ALA A 114 14.00 -9.17 -18.32
C ALA A 114 14.92 -9.84 -19.37
N HIS A 115 15.81 -10.74 -18.91
CA HIS A 115 16.68 -11.50 -19.80
C HIS A 115 15.86 -12.47 -20.67
N VAL A 116 14.94 -13.22 -20.09
CA VAL A 116 14.06 -14.17 -20.80
C VAL A 116 13.20 -13.43 -21.83
N CYS A 117 12.54 -12.35 -21.46
CA CYS A 117 11.72 -11.55 -22.37
C CYS A 117 12.57 -11.01 -23.56
N SER A 118 13.79 -10.52 -23.27
CA SER A 118 14.70 -10.05 -24.31
C SER A 118 15.15 -11.14 -25.26
N SER A 119 15.27 -12.40 -24.78
CA SER A 119 15.69 -13.54 -25.62
C SER A 119 14.56 -14.10 -26.48
N ILE A 120 13.31 -14.05 -26.00
CA ILE A 120 12.13 -14.55 -26.73
C ILE A 120 11.72 -13.53 -27.81
N ASP A 121 11.37 -12.30 -27.41
CA ASP A 121 11.02 -11.23 -28.34
C ASP A 121 11.25 -9.85 -27.71
N LYS A 122 12.28 -9.16 -28.19
CA LYS A 122 12.64 -7.82 -27.75
C LYS A 122 11.81 -6.68 -28.40
N PHE A 123 10.94 -7.03 -29.35
CA PHE A 123 10.12 -6.06 -30.09
C PHE A 123 8.67 -6.04 -29.61
N ARG A 124 8.34 -6.77 -28.59
CA ARG A 124 7.03 -6.65 -27.93
C ARG A 124 7.00 -5.52 -26.91
N PRO A 125 5.87 -4.79 -26.79
CA PRO A 125 5.72 -3.72 -25.81
C PRO A 125 5.86 -4.24 -24.36
N GLU A 126 5.33 -5.41 -24.04
CA GLU A 126 5.43 -6.01 -22.71
C GLU A 126 6.88 -6.30 -22.33
N SER A 127 7.69 -6.83 -23.26
CA SER A 127 9.14 -7.04 -23.04
C SER A 127 9.87 -5.74 -22.76
N CYS A 128 9.53 -4.68 -23.47
CA CYS A 128 10.12 -3.37 -23.22
C CYS A 128 9.72 -2.81 -21.86
N VAL A 129 8.48 -3.04 -21.41
CA VAL A 129 8.02 -2.63 -20.07
C VAL A 129 8.76 -3.39 -18.98
N VAL A 130 8.92 -4.72 -19.11
CA VAL A 130 9.68 -5.54 -18.16
C VAL A 130 11.11 -5.05 -18.01
N ILE A 131 11.79 -4.77 -19.13
CA ILE A 131 13.17 -4.26 -19.13
C ILE A 131 13.21 -2.85 -18.52
N GLY A 132 12.22 -2.00 -18.81
CA GLY A 132 12.08 -0.68 -18.21
C GLY A 132 11.98 -0.75 -16.69
N ASN A 133 11.11 -1.62 -16.17
CA ASN A 133 10.96 -1.86 -14.72
C ASN A 133 12.25 -2.39 -14.07
N TYR A 134 13.01 -3.23 -14.77
CA TYR A 134 14.32 -3.67 -14.28
C TYR A 134 15.30 -2.50 -14.12
N TYR A 135 15.39 -1.60 -15.12
CA TYR A 135 16.24 -0.41 -15.00
C TYR A 135 15.73 0.59 -13.95
N SER A 136 14.42 0.72 -13.79
CA SER A 136 13.81 1.52 -12.73
C SER A 136 14.22 0.99 -11.34
N LEU A 137 14.16 -0.33 -11.12
CA LEU A 137 14.60 -0.96 -9.86
C LEU A 137 16.10 -0.76 -9.56
N LEU A 138 16.91 -0.52 -10.59
CA LEU A 138 18.33 -0.14 -10.47
C LEU A 138 18.55 1.38 -10.34
N SER A 139 17.48 2.16 -10.18
CA SER A 139 17.51 3.64 -10.14
C SER A 139 18.10 4.28 -11.39
N MET A 140 18.09 3.57 -12.53
CA MET A 140 18.53 4.08 -13.83
C MET A 140 17.34 4.67 -14.62
N HIS A 141 16.72 5.71 -14.07
CA HIS A 141 15.46 6.30 -14.55
C HIS A 141 15.48 6.74 -16.01
N GLU A 142 16.60 7.30 -16.48
CA GLU A 142 16.73 7.71 -17.90
C GLU A 142 16.65 6.52 -18.86
N LYS A 143 17.28 5.39 -18.50
CA LYS A 143 17.22 4.16 -19.31
C LYS A 143 15.83 3.55 -19.26
N ALA A 144 15.18 3.55 -18.09
CA ALA A 144 13.80 3.09 -17.93
C ALA A 144 12.87 3.88 -18.87
N VAL A 145 12.95 5.20 -18.89
CA VAL A 145 12.20 6.07 -19.81
C VAL A 145 12.46 5.73 -21.28
N GLN A 146 13.70 5.42 -21.67
CA GLN A 146 13.99 5.02 -23.05
C GLN A 146 13.26 3.73 -23.44
N TYR A 147 13.24 2.74 -22.56
CA TYR A 147 12.53 1.47 -22.81
C TYR A 147 11.01 1.66 -22.82
N PHE A 148 10.44 2.46 -21.91
CA PHE A 148 9.01 2.79 -21.95
C PHE A 148 8.63 3.56 -23.22
N ARG A 149 9.45 4.52 -23.67
CA ARG A 149 9.24 5.17 -24.99
C ARG A 149 9.28 4.18 -26.13
N ARG A 150 10.20 3.21 -26.07
CA ARG A 150 10.26 2.15 -27.08
C ARG A 150 8.99 1.29 -27.07
N ALA A 151 8.46 0.92 -25.89
CA ALA A 151 7.18 0.24 -25.78
C ALA A 151 6.06 1.03 -26.44
N LEU A 152 6.01 2.34 -26.22
CA LEU A 152 5.01 3.25 -26.80
C LEU A 152 5.17 3.50 -28.31
N THR A 153 6.37 3.30 -28.87
CA THR A 153 6.55 3.33 -30.33
C THR A 153 6.02 2.07 -30.99
N LEU A 154 6.05 0.94 -30.27
CA LEU A 154 5.52 -0.35 -30.72
C LEU A 154 4.00 -0.41 -30.55
N ASP A 155 3.51 0.01 -29.39
CA ASP A 155 2.08 0.11 -29.10
C ASP A 155 1.76 1.38 -28.29
N ARG A 156 1.07 2.33 -28.92
CA ARG A 156 0.65 3.59 -28.28
C ARG A 156 -0.48 3.42 -27.26
N SER A 157 -1.18 2.30 -27.31
CA SER A 157 -2.26 1.96 -26.38
C SER A 157 -1.76 1.27 -25.11
N CYS A 158 -0.46 0.99 -24.98
CA CYS A 158 0.12 0.36 -23.80
C CYS A 158 0.01 1.30 -22.59
N LEU A 159 -1.02 1.05 -21.77
CA LEU A 159 -1.34 1.84 -20.58
C LEU A 159 -0.21 1.78 -19.54
N SER A 160 0.32 0.58 -19.28
CA SER A 160 1.39 0.36 -18.31
C SER A 160 2.62 1.20 -18.63
N ALA A 161 2.98 1.32 -19.93
CA ALA A 161 4.14 2.11 -20.34
C ALA A 161 3.95 3.62 -20.10
N TRP A 162 2.74 4.16 -20.32
CA TRP A 162 2.46 5.57 -20.06
C TRP A 162 2.51 5.90 -18.58
N THR A 163 1.87 5.07 -17.72
CA THR A 163 1.85 5.30 -16.28
C THR A 163 3.23 5.18 -15.66
N LEU A 164 3.99 4.12 -16.02
CA LEU A 164 5.35 3.92 -15.51
C LEU A 164 6.31 5.02 -15.98
N MET A 165 6.21 5.44 -17.26
CA MET A 165 7.01 6.56 -17.75
C MET A 165 6.70 7.85 -16.97
N GLY A 166 5.44 8.06 -16.56
CA GLY A 166 5.06 9.16 -15.69
C GLY A 166 5.76 9.09 -14.33
N HIS A 167 5.81 7.92 -13.69
CA HIS A 167 6.53 7.72 -12.43
C HIS A 167 8.03 8.02 -12.57
N GLU A 168 8.67 7.53 -13.65
CA GLU A 168 10.10 7.81 -13.86
C GLU A 168 10.39 9.30 -14.07
N TYR A 169 9.48 10.03 -14.71
CA TYR A 169 9.64 11.48 -14.85
C TYR A 169 9.44 12.23 -13.54
N VAL A 170 8.61 11.71 -12.63
CA VAL A 170 8.48 12.26 -11.27
C VAL A 170 9.81 12.10 -10.52
N GLU A 171 10.43 10.91 -10.57
CA GLU A 171 11.73 10.65 -9.96
C GLU A 171 12.84 11.54 -10.54
N LEU A 172 12.80 11.76 -11.85
CA LEU A 172 13.71 12.70 -12.55
C LEU A 172 13.37 14.18 -12.29
N LYS A 173 12.36 14.47 -11.45
CA LYS A 173 11.87 15.84 -11.16
C LYS A 173 11.41 16.61 -12.42
N ASN A 174 11.08 15.92 -13.51
CA ASN A 174 10.55 16.49 -14.74
C ASN A 174 9.02 16.47 -14.72
N THR A 175 8.41 17.36 -13.95
CA THR A 175 6.96 17.42 -13.71
C THR A 175 6.16 17.65 -14.99
N HIS A 176 6.66 18.41 -15.95
CA HIS A 176 5.96 18.65 -17.22
C HIS A 176 5.82 17.37 -18.06
N ALA A 177 6.90 16.61 -18.20
CA ALA A 177 6.88 15.34 -18.92
C ALA A 177 6.04 14.28 -18.16
N ALA A 178 6.04 14.28 -16.83
CA ALA A 178 5.20 13.43 -16.01
C ALA A 178 3.70 13.72 -16.27
N ILE A 179 3.29 14.98 -16.23
CA ILE A 179 1.91 15.40 -16.49
C ILE A 179 1.46 14.94 -17.88
N GLU A 180 2.29 15.16 -18.91
CA GLU A 180 1.97 14.75 -20.28
C GLU A 180 1.79 13.22 -20.35
N SER A 181 2.69 12.46 -19.74
CA SER A 181 2.64 10.99 -19.73
C SER A 181 1.37 10.48 -19.05
N TYR A 182 1.03 11.00 -17.88
CA TYR A 182 -0.19 10.59 -17.16
C TYR A 182 -1.47 11.04 -17.89
N ARG A 183 -1.48 12.22 -18.55
CA ARG A 183 -2.61 12.64 -19.39
C ARG A 183 -2.84 11.66 -20.52
N ARG A 184 -1.77 11.22 -21.19
CA ARG A 184 -1.86 10.19 -22.24
C ARG A 184 -2.37 8.86 -21.68
N ALA A 185 -1.93 8.46 -20.47
CA ALA A 185 -2.47 7.28 -19.82
C ALA A 185 -3.99 7.40 -19.58
N VAL A 186 -4.47 8.55 -19.11
CA VAL A 186 -5.91 8.83 -18.93
C VAL A 186 -6.68 8.83 -20.25
N ASP A 187 -6.07 9.32 -21.34
CA ASP A 187 -6.69 9.30 -22.67
C ASP A 187 -6.88 7.87 -23.18
N VAL A 188 -5.92 6.97 -22.89
CA VAL A 188 -6.00 5.54 -23.22
C VAL A 188 -7.07 4.84 -22.36
N ASN A 189 -7.04 5.02 -21.06
CA ASN A 189 -8.03 4.44 -20.14
C ASN A 189 -8.42 5.43 -19.05
N ARG A 190 -9.62 6.01 -19.16
CA ARG A 190 -10.14 6.96 -18.17
C ARG A 190 -10.49 6.33 -16.82
N ARG A 191 -10.54 5.01 -16.74
CA ARG A 191 -10.83 4.28 -15.50
C ARG A 191 -9.58 3.83 -14.76
N ASP A 192 -8.39 4.07 -15.28
CA ASP A 192 -7.15 3.81 -14.56
C ASP A 192 -6.93 4.86 -13.47
N TYR A 193 -7.25 4.47 -12.24
CA TYR A 193 -7.10 5.31 -11.05
C TYR A 193 -5.63 5.71 -10.80
N ARG A 194 -4.65 4.89 -11.25
CA ARG A 194 -3.21 5.14 -11.06
C ARG A 194 -2.74 6.38 -11.79
N ALA A 195 -3.21 6.56 -13.04
CA ALA A 195 -2.90 7.74 -13.83
C ALA A 195 -3.49 9.02 -13.21
N TRP A 196 -4.73 8.95 -12.71
CA TRP A 196 -5.36 10.07 -11.99
C TRP A 196 -4.62 10.41 -10.70
N TYR A 197 -4.21 9.38 -9.93
CA TYR A 197 -3.43 9.57 -8.72
C TYR A 197 -2.06 10.20 -9.01
N GLY A 198 -1.35 9.71 -10.03
CA GLY A 198 -0.06 10.26 -10.46
C GLY A 198 -0.16 11.73 -10.90
N LEU A 199 -1.24 12.12 -11.59
CA LEU A 199 -1.51 13.54 -11.89
C LEU A 199 -1.68 14.34 -10.60
N GLY A 200 -2.47 13.84 -9.64
CA GLY A 200 -2.64 14.48 -8.33
C GLY A 200 -1.31 14.71 -7.63
N GLN A 201 -0.48 13.67 -7.54
CA GLN A 201 0.85 13.71 -6.93
C GLN A 201 1.77 14.72 -7.63
N THR A 202 1.75 14.75 -8.96
CA THR A 202 2.59 15.69 -9.73
C THR A 202 2.16 17.15 -9.51
N TYR A 203 0.86 17.43 -9.45
CA TYR A 203 0.36 18.77 -9.13
C TYR A 203 0.59 19.17 -7.67
N GLU A 204 0.60 18.20 -6.75
CA GLU A 204 0.96 18.42 -5.36
C GLU A 204 2.43 18.82 -5.20
N MET A 205 3.34 18.17 -5.95
CA MET A 205 4.76 18.56 -6.01
C MET A 205 4.98 19.98 -6.56
N LEU A 206 4.05 20.46 -7.38
CA LEU A 206 4.03 21.85 -7.88
C LEU A 206 3.32 22.81 -6.93
N GLU A 207 2.97 22.37 -5.72
CA GLU A 207 2.21 23.12 -4.70
C GLU A 207 0.83 23.62 -5.19
N MET A 208 0.33 23.04 -6.28
CA MET A 208 -0.97 23.38 -6.87
C MET A 208 -2.09 22.52 -6.24
N HIS A 209 -2.31 22.67 -4.92
CA HIS A 209 -3.17 21.78 -4.15
C HIS A 209 -4.63 21.71 -4.64
N THR A 210 -5.17 22.80 -5.20
CA THR A 210 -6.55 22.80 -5.74
C THR A 210 -6.70 21.85 -6.93
N TYR A 211 -5.70 21.83 -7.84
CA TYR A 211 -5.69 20.89 -8.95
C TYR A 211 -5.41 19.46 -8.47
N ALA A 212 -4.44 19.28 -7.55
CA ALA A 212 -4.13 18.00 -6.96
C ALA A 212 -5.38 17.37 -6.33
N LEU A 213 -6.14 18.12 -5.53
CA LEU A 213 -7.38 17.69 -4.90
C LEU A 213 -8.42 17.21 -5.92
N TRP A 214 -8.55 17.89 -7.05
CA TRP A 214 -9.49 17.49 -8.09
C TRP A 214 -9.12 16.12 -8.68
N TYR A 215 -7.84 15.91 -8.97
CA TYR A 215 -7.34 14.64 -9.51
C TYR A 215 -7.44 13.51 -8.49
N TYR A 216 -7.09 13.75 -7.22
CA TYR A 216 -7.24 12.77 -6.14
C TYR A 216 -8.69 12.37 -5.90
N LYS A 217 -9.63 13.32 -5.93
CA LYS A 217 -11.08 13.01 -5.85
C LYS A 217 -11.54 12.15 -7.01
N LYS A 218 -11.01 12.34 -8.22
CA LYS A 218 -11.28 11.45 -9.36
C LYS A 218 -10.76 10.05 -9.13
N ALA A 219 -9.53 9.89 -8.65
CA ALA A 219 -8.95 8.59 -8.33
C ALA A 219 -9.75 7.88 -7.22
N ALA A 220 -10.10 8.58 -6.13
CA ALA A 220 -10.92 8.06 -5.04
C ALA A 220 -12.34 7.67 -5.49
N GLY A 221 -12.93 8.38 -6.46
CA GLY A 221 -14.21 8.02 -7.05
C GLY A 221 -14.17 6.75 -7.88
N LEU A 222 -13.03 6.43 -8.51
CA LEU A 222 -12.82 5.19 -9.26
C LEU A 222 -12.55 3.99 -8.34
N ARG A 223 -11.89 4.21 -7.20
CA ARG A 223 -11.61 3.18 -6.18
C ARG A 223 -11.99 3.69 -4.78
N PRO A 224 -13.29 3.69 -4.45
CA PRO A 224 -13.77 4.23 -3.17
C PRO A 224 -13.36 3.41 -1.94
N TRP A 225 -12.94 2.17 -2.14
CA TRP A 225 -12.49 1.24 -1.10
C TRP A 225 -10.98 1.22 -0.88
N ASP A 226 -10.24 2.07 -1.58
CA ASP A 226 -8.80 2.20 -1.42
C ASP A 226 -8.48 3.34 -0.45
N GLY A 227 -8.01 3.01 0.76
CA GLY A 227 -7.66 3.97 1.81
C GLY A 227 -6.60 4.97 1.36
N LYS A 228 -5.60 4.53 0.57
CA LYS A 228 -4.54 5.42 0.05
C LYS A 228 -5.07 6.59 -0.78
N MET A 229 -6.15 6.37 -1.54
CA MET A 229 -6.77 7.45 -2.32
C MET A 229 -7.39 8.52 -1.42
N TRP A 230 -8.08 8.08 -0.35
CA TRP A 230 -8.69 8.99 0.62
C TRP A 230 -7.67 9.66 1.52
N MET A 231 -6.55 8.99 1.84
CA MET A 231 -5.43 9.61 2.56
C MET A 231 -4.86 10.78 1.76
N ALA A 232 -4.60 10.59 0.45
CA ALA A 232 -4.11 11.66 -0.41
C ALA A 232 -5.08 12.85 -0.50
N VAL A 233 -6.40 12.58 -0.55
CA VAL A 233 -7.43 13.64 -0.47
C VAL A 233 -7.36 14.37 0.86
N GLY A 234 -7.24 13.64 1.98
CA GLY A 234 -7.17 14.20 3.33
C GLY A 234 -5.94 15.06 3.52
N SER A 235 -4.74 14.57 3.18
CA SER A 235 -3.48 15.31 3.27
C SER A 235 -3.47 16.58 2.38
N CYS A 236 -4.09 16.49 1.20
CA CYS A 236 -4.22 17.66 0.32
C CYS A 236 -5.15 18.72 0.93
N LEU A 237 -6.27 18.32 1.55
CA LEU A 237 -7.19 19.23 2.26
C LEU A 237 -6.53 19.85 3.48
N GLU A 238 -5.71 19.10 4.21
CA GLU A 238 -4.89 19.59 5.32
C GLU A 238 -3.96 20.73 4.87
N LYS A 239 -3.20 20.51 3.78
CA LYS A 239 -2.31 21.54 3.21
C LYS A 239 -3.05 22.80 2.76
N MET A 240 -4.34 22.66 2.42
CA MET A 240 -5.22 23.80 2.08
C MET A 240 -5.86 24.46 3.29
N GLY A 241 -5.63 23.96 4.52
CA GLY A 241 -6.26 24.46 5.74
C GLY A 241 -7.75 24.15 5.87
N GLN A 242 -8.25 23.16 5.13
CA GLN A 242 -9.65 22.68 5.18
C GLN A 242 -9.76 21.47 6.13
N ASP A 243 -9.40 21.65 7.40
CA ASP A 243 -9.25 20.58 8.37
C ASP A 243 -10.53 19.76 8.57
N ARG A 244 -11.72 20.38 8.60
CA ARG A 244 -13.00 19.67 8.78
C ARG A 244 -13.28 18.66 7.68
N ASP A 245 -13.01 19.02 6.44
CA ASP A 245 -13.24 18.13 5.31
C ASP A 245 -12.08 17.11 5.16
N GLY A 246 -10.86 17.51 5.56
CA GLY A 246 -9.72 16.62 5.68
C GLY A 246 -9.98 15.47 6.66
N ILE A 247 -10.49 15.76 7.86
CA ILE A 247 -10.89 14.77 8.86
C ILE A 247 -11.91 13.77 8.29
N LYS A 248 -12.94 14.25 7.57
CA LYS A 248 -13.92 13.36 6.93
C LYS A 248 -13.29 12.42 5.91
N ALA A 249 -12.35 12.93 5.11
CA ALA A 249 -11.65 12.13 4.11
C ALA A 249 -10.74 11.08 4.78
N LEU A 250 -9.99 11.45 5.83
CA LEU A 250 -9.13 10.53 6.56
C LEU A 250 -9.93 9.46 7.34
N LYS A 251 -11.05 9.82 7.97
CA LYS A 251 -11.97 8.85 8.58
C LYS A 251 -12.47 7.83 7.55
N ARG A 252 -12.75 8.30 6.33
CA ARG A 252 -13.15 7.40 5.24
C ARG A 252 -12.00 6.51 4.78
N ALA A 253 -10.75 6.98 4.83
CA ALA A 253 -9.57 6.16 4.57
C ALA A 253 -9.45 5.01 5.56
N LEU A 254 -9.58 5.27 6.87
CA LEU A 254 -9.55 4.25 7.90
C LEU A 254 -10.65 3.19 7.71
N LEU A 255 -11.88 3.63 7.37
CA LEU A 255 -12.98 2.71 7.09
C LEU A 255 -12.73 1.86 5.83
N ALA A 256 -12.11 2.43 4.80
CA ALA A 256 -11.79 1.71 3.57
C ALA A 256 -10.72 0.63 3.81
N ASP A 257 -9.68 0.94 4.60
CA ASP A 257 -8.63 -0.02 4.92
C ASP A 257 -9.17 -1.15 5.82
N SER A 258 -9.98 -0.84 6.84
CA SER A 258 -10.59 -1.86 7.69
C SER A 258 -11.55 -2.79 6.94
N TYR A 259 -12.28 -2.28 5.96
CA TYR A 259 -13.15 -3.10 5.10
C TYR A 259 -12.32 -4.03 4.20
N TYR A 260 -11.18 -3.58 3.71
CA TYR A 260 -10.30 -4.36 2.85
C TYR A 260 -9.70 -5.55 3.61
N ASP A 261 -9.21 -5.33 4.83
CA ASP A 261 -8.68 -6.39 5.68
C ASP A 261 -9.73 -7.44 6.03
N SER A 262 -10.98 -7.04 6.27
CA SER A 262 -12.07 -7.97 6.56
C SER A 262 -12.47 -8.83 5.37
N THR A 263 -12.34 -8.34 4.13
CA THR A 263 -12.65 -9.09 2.92
C THR A 263 -11.52 -10.04 2.50
N ALA A 264 -10.27 -9.65 2.69
CA ALA A 264 -9.11 -10.49 2.40
C ALA A 264 -9.04 -11.73 3.31
N THR A 265 -9.45 -11.61 4.57
CA THR A 265 -9.45 -12.72 5.54
C THR A 265 -10.62 -13.71 5.35
N SER A 266 -11.69 -13.34 4.64
CA SER A 266 -12.84 -14.24 4.41
C SER A 266 -12.57 -15.36 3.42
N PHE A 267 -11.42 -15.34 2.71
CA PHE A 267 -11.04 -16.38 1.74
C PHE A 267 -10.28 -17.57 2.35
N GLY A 268 -10.02 -17.64 3.66
CA GLY A 268 -9.23 -18.78 4.14
C GLY A 268 -9.14 -19.08 5.63
N SER A 269 -9.82 -18.40 6.54
CA SER A 269 -9.65 -18.69 7.97
C SER A 269 -10.89 -18.40 8.79
N ALA A 270 -11.49 -19.46 9.33
CA ALA A 270 -12.49 -19.40 10.39
C ALA A 270 -11.85 -18.90 11.70
N GLY A 271 -11.81 -17.59 11.89
CA GLY A 271 -11.20 -16.96 13.07
C GLY A 271 -11.24 -15.43 13.04
N ALA A 272 -11.94 -14.83 12.07
CA ALA A 272 -11.89 -13.40 11.80
C ALA A 272 -12.74 -12.49 12.73
N ALA A 273 -13.39 -13.04 13.75
CA ALA A 273 -14.28 -12.26 14.63
C ALA A 273 -13.56 -11.43 15.71
N ASP A 274 -12.24 -11.58 15.89
CA ASP A 274 -11.53 -11.03 17.05
C ASP A 274 -10.26 -10.21 16.71
N ARG A 275 -10.04 -9.88 15.44
CA ARG A 275 -8.94 -8.98 15.08
C ARG A 275 -9.48 -7.56 14.95
N MET A 276 -9.20 -6.72 15.93
CA MET A 276 -9.29 -5.27 15.75
C MET A 276 -8.49 -4.92 14.49
N ALA A 277 -9.17 -4.33 13.49
CA ALA A 277 -8.52 -3.87 12.27
C ALA A 277 -7.34 -2.98 12.65
N HIS A 278 -6.13 -3.31 12.18
CA HIS A 278 -4.95 -2.48 12.38
C HIS A 278 -5.17 -1.15 11.66
N LEU A 279 -5.37 -0.10 12.43
CA LEU A 279 -5.52 1.25 11.90
C LEU A 279 -4.14 1.86 11.65
N ASP A 280 -3.99 2.59 10.55
CA ASP A 280 -2.72 3.25 10.22
C ASP A 280 -2.41 4.36 11.23
N PRO A 281 -1.31 4.27 12.03
CA PRO A 281 -0.98 5.27 13.04
C PRO A 281 -0.72 6.67 12.46
N GLU A 282 -0.21 6.76 11.21
CA GLU A 282 0.02 8.05 10.56
C GLU A 282 -1.29 8.79 10.28
N VAL A 283 -2.32 8.05 9.83
CA VAL A 283 -3.64 8.63 9.57
C VAL A 283 -4.31 9.08 10.87
N LEU A 284 -4.18 8.28 11.94
CA LEU A 284 -4.71 8.65 13.26
C LEU A 284 -4.05 9.92 13.79
N LEU A 285 -2.72 10.04 13.67
CA LEU A 285 -1.97 11.23 14.05
C LEU A 285 -2.41 12.46 13.23
N GLN A 286 -2.59 12.33 11.92
CA GLN A 286 -3.06 13.42 11.06
C GLN A 286 -4.46 13.90 11.48
N ILE A 287 -5.39 12.98 11.75
CA ILE A 287 -6.73 13.33 12.24
C ILE A 287 -6.64 14.09 13.57
N ALA A 288 -5.85 13.58 14.50
CA ALA A 288 -5.68 14.20 15.83
C ALA A 288 -5.07 15.59 15.74
N THR A 289 -4.05 15.80 14.88
CA THR A 289 -3.44 17.13 14.68
C THR A 289 -4.41 18.13 14.05
N MET A 290 -5.30 17.68 13.17
CA MET A 290 -6.35 18.54 12.63
C MET A 290 -7.38 18.93 13.68
N TYR A 291 -7.78 18.01 14.57
CA TYR A 291 -8.67 18.33 15.70
C TYR A 291 -8.01 19.29 16.69
N ASP A 292 -6.72 19.14 16.97
CA ASP A 292 -5.96 20.07 17.82
C ASP A 292 -5.97 21.50 17.23
N ARG A 293 -5.78 21.63 15.90
CA ARG A 293 -5.89 22.93 15.19
C ARG A 293 -7.30 23.54 15.25
N LEU A 294 -8.33 22.69 15.23
CA LEU A 294 -9.73 23.15 15.37
C LEU A 294 -10.10 23.52 16.81
N GLY A 295 -9.27 23.15 17.79
CA GLY A 295 -9.52 23.38 19.21
C GLY A 295 -10.36 22.33 19.89
N ASP A 296 -10.70 21.24 19.21
CA ASP A 296 -11.47 20.11 19.73
C ASP A 296 -10.53 19.11 20.44
N LEU A 297 -10.02 19.52 21.63
CA LEU A 297 -8.95 18.81 22.34
C LEU A 297 -9.36 17.42 22.83
N GLU A 298 -10.62 17.18 23.18
CA GLU A 298 -11.10 15.88 23.63
C GLU A 298 -11.09 14.84 22.49
N GLU A 299 -11.54 15.24 21.29
CA GLU A 299 -11.46 14.41 20.11
C GLU A 299 -9.99 14.15 19.72
N ALA A 300 -9.14 15.18 19.74
CA ALA A 300 -7.70 15.05 19.48
C ALA A 300 -7.07 14.02 20.43
N LYS A 301 -7.38 14.09 21.74
CA LYS A 301 -6.91 13.17 22.76
C LYS A 301 -7.31 11.72 22.43
N SER A 302 -8.59 11.50 22.11
CA SER A 302 -9.10 10.16 21.81
C SER A 302 -8.38 9.51 20.60
N TYR A 303 -8.11 10.29 19.53
CA TYR A 303 -7.36 9.80 18.37
C TYR A 303 -5.87 9.59 18.66
N MET A 304 -5.25 10.41 19.52
CA MET A 304 -3.87 10.20 19.97
C MET A 304 -3.74 8.92 20.82
N GLU A 305 -4.70 8.66 21.72
CA GLU A 305 -4.75 7.42 22.51
C GLU A 305 -4.93 6.20 21.61
N LEU A 306 -5.80 6.27 20.59
CA LEU A 306 -5.97 5.21 19.58
C LEU A 306 -4.67 4.98 18.78
N CYS A 307 -3.93 6.05 18.46
CA CYS A 307 -2.66 5.94 17.75
C CYS A 307 -1.62 5.18 18.60
N VAL A 308 -1.52 5.48 19.89
CA VAL A 308 -0.60 4.78 20.81
C VAL A 308 -1.04 3.34 21.05
N ALA A 309 -2.36 3.07 21.10
CA ALA A 309 -2.88 1.70 21.27
C ALA A 309 -2.49 0.75 20.12
N GLN A 310 -2.16 1.27 18.93
CA GLN A 310 -1.69 0.43 17.81
C GLN A 310 -0.28 -0.14 18.03
N GLU A 311 0.52 0.39 18.97
CA GLU A 311 1.83 -0.17 19.32
C GLU A 311 1.72 -1.46 20.12
N VAL A 312 0.75 -1.49 21.04
CA VAL A 312 0.50 -2.64 21.89
C VAL A 312 -0.50 -3.53 21.15
N GLY A 313 0.01 -4.43 20.32
CA GLY A 313 -0.82 -5.53 19.82
C GLY A 313 -1.48 -6.19 21.03
N ASP A 314 -2.78 -6.35 20.98
CA ASP A 314 -3.66 -6.82 22.09
C ASP A 314 -3.08 -8.07 22.75
N THR A 315 -2.33 -7.90 23.86
CA THR A 315 -1.77 -9.00 24.66
C THR A 315 -2.81 -9.65 25.56
N THR A 316 -4.08 -9.27 25.44
CA THR A 316 -5.13 -9.73 26.36
C THR A 316 -5.84 -11.02 25.94
N ASN A 317 -5.51 -11.64 24.79
CA ASN A 317 -6.15 -12.89 24.39
C ASN A 317 -5.22 -13.89 23.69
N SER A 318 -4.12 -14.31 24.33
CA SER A 318 -3.32 -15.44 23.84
C SER A 318 -3.56 -16.72 24.63
N GLY A 319 -4.56 -17.47 24.21
CA GLY A 319 -4.68 -18.89 24.52
C GLY A 319 -4.85 -19.67 23.23
N GLY A 320 -3.76 -20.22 22.66
CA GLY A 320 -3.87 -21.22 21.61
C GLY A 320 -2.91 -21.06 20.42
N GLY A 321 -1.92 -21.90 20.39
CA GLY A 321 -0.80 -22.00 19.50
C GLY A 321 -1.03 -21.99 17.98
N GLY A 322 -0.04 -21.53 17.26
CA GLY A 322 0.10 -21.66 15.80
C GLY A 322 1.29 -20.84 15.26
N ASN A 323 2.15 -21.47 14.53
CA ASN A 323 3.45 -21.11 13.99
C ASN A 323 3.61 -19.70 13.38
N PRO A 324 4.79 -19.07 13.50
CA PRO A 324 5.09 -17.76 12.90
C PRO A 324 5.53 -17.90 11.44
N GLY A 325 4.77 -17.31 10.54
CA GLY A 325 5.20 -17.02 9.18
C GLY A 325 5.78 -15.60 9.12
N GLU A 326 6.93 -15.50 8.49
CA GLU A 326 7.78 -14.32 8.33
C GLU A 326 7.02 -13.04 7.93
N SER A 327 7.04 -12.04 8.80
CA SER A 327 6.53 -10.71 8.50
C SER A 327 7.63 -9.89 7.82
N PHE A 328 7.47 -9.62 6.53
CA PHE A 328 8.30 -8.66 5.81
C PHE A 328 7.79 -7.24 6.07
N ALA A 329 8.57 -6.48 6.81
CA ALA A 329 8.38 -5.04 6.95
C ALA A 329 8.52 -4.36 5.57
N ILE A 330 7.43 -3.80 5.07
CA ILE A 330 7.47 -2.93 3.89
C ILE A 330 8.01 -1.58 4.36
N HIS A 331 9.28 -1.29 4.04
CA HIS A 331 9.81 0.06 4.14
C HIS A 331 8.97 0.99 3.25
N ARG A 332 8.18 1.84 3.88
CA ARG A 332 7.61 3.03 3.26
C ARG A 332 8.67 4.11 3.32
N ASP A 333 9.38 4.31 2.21
CA ASP A 333 10.14 5.53 2.02
C ASP A 333 9.16 6.68 1.75
N SER A 334 8.86 7.44 2.80
CA SER A 334 8.32 8.78 2.66
C SER A 334 9.45 9.72 2.30
N SER A 335 9.76 9.84 1.01
CA SER A 335 10.69 10.82 0.50
C SER A 335 10.08 12.22 0.50
N GLY A 336 10.41 12.98 1.50
CA GLY A 336 10.25 14.43 1.52
C GLY A 336 11.38 15.05 2.33
N GLY A 337 12.45 15.54 1.66
CA GLY A 337 13.45 16.35 2.34
C GLY A 337 14.88 16.22 1.80
N VAL A 338 15.19 17.04 0.78
CA VAL A 338 16.41 17.85 0.55
C VAL A 338 17.77 17.33 1.00
N ALA A 339 18.60 17.09 -0.03
CA ALA A 339 20.05 17.30 -0.24
C ALA A 339 20.96 17.53 0.98
N GLY A 340 22.04 16.77 1.00
CA GLY A 340 23.29 17.05 1.70
C GLY A 340 24.34 16.00 1.36
N SER A 341 25.30 16.42 0.55
CA SER A 341 26.51 15.71 0.14
C SER A 341 27.39 15.30 1.33
N GLY A 342 28.12 14.21 1.17
CA GLY A 342 29.30 13.94 1.97
C GLY A 342 29.69 12.47 2.00
N ASP A 343 30.84 12.21 1.42
CA ASP A 343 31.61 10.99 1.30
C ASP A 343 31.84 10.22 2.62
N GLU A 344 32.17 8.98 2.39
CA GLU A 344 33.19 8.12 2.98
C GLU A 344 32.71 6.77 3.53
N ALA A 345 33.40 5.80 2.98
CA ALA A 345 33.43 4.40 3.29
C ALA A 345 33.88 4.14 4.76
N GLU A 346 33.39 3.08 5.39
CA GLU A 346 34.26 2.01 5.91
C GLU A 346 33.46 0.85 6.51
N THR A 347 33.88 -0.30 6.09
CA THR A 347 33.75 -1.65 6.61
C THR A 347 33.73 -1.79 8.15
N ARG A 348 32.86 -2.69 8.66
CA ARG A 348 33.31 -3.77 9.56
C ARG A 348 32.24 -4.84 9.82
N GLU A 349 32.67 -6.05 9.56
CA GLU A 349 32.09 -7.33 9.94
C GLU A 349 32.12 -7.59 11.47
N ARG A 350 31.35 -8.62 11.85
CA ARG A 350 31.31 -9.44 13.08
C ARG A 350 30.26 -9.02 14.11
N GLY A 351 29.51 -9.91 14.65
CA GLY A 351 29.70 -11.34 14.93
C GLY A 351 28.41 -11.90 15.52
N ALA A 352 28.29 -13.17 15.39
CA ALA A 352 27.25 -14.04 15.89
C ALA A 352 27.12 -14.03 17.42
N GLY A 353 25.89 -14.16 17.91
CA GLY A 353 25.61 -14.46 19.31
C GLY A 353 24.14 -14.87 19.45
N ASN A 354 23.97 -16.14 19.60
CA ASN A 354 22.83 -16.96 19.94
C ASN A 354 22.20 -16.54 21.28
N ASP A 355 20.89 -16.56 21.39
CA ASP A 355 20.08 -17.33 22.31
C ASP A 355 18.69 -16.73 22.60
N GLY A 356 17.69 -17.58 22.41
CA GLY A 356 16.71 -17.85 23.44
C GLY A 356 15.39 -17.11 23.42
N GLY A 357 14.42 -17.67 22.72
CA GLY A 357 13.11 -17.99 23.24
C GLY A 357 12.22 -16.85 23.77
N GLY A 358 11.13 -16.57 23.08
CA GLY A 358 9.99 -15.85 23.63
C GLY A 358 9.08 -15.36 22.51
N GLY A 359 8.14 -16.20 22.06
CA GLY A 359 7.08 -15.78 21.14
C GLY A 359 6.16 -14.77 21.82
N GLY A 360 6.24 -13.53 21.38
CA GLY A 360 5.28 -12.47 21.65
C GLY A 360 4.83 -11.92 20.31
N GLN A 361 3.53 -11.82 20.11
CA GLN A 361 2.95 -11.17 18.93
C GLN A 361 3.52 -9.76 18.82
N GLU A 362 4.23 -9.50 17.73
CA GLU A 362 4.85 -8.21 17.44
C GLU A 362 3.73 -7.21 17.10
N GLY A 363 3.48 -6.24 17.99
CA GLY A 363 2.87 -4.98 17.63
C GLY A 363 3.72 -4.27 16.59
N THR A 364 3.20 -3.28 15.90
CA THR A 364 3.90 -2.51 14.85
C THR A 364 5.21 -1.87 15.32
N GLY A 365 5.59 -2.05 16.57
CA GLY A 365 6.74 -1.41 17.19
C GLY A 365 6.53 0.10 17.37
N VAL A 366 7.47 0.75 18.03
CA VAL A 366 7.45 2.21 18.21
C VAL A 366 7.69 2.89 16.87
N THR A 367 6.69 3.58 16.35
CA THR A 367 6.80 4.36 15.10
C THR A 367 6.96 5.85 15.43
N VAL A 368 7.43 6.64 14.45
CA VAL A 368 7.54 8.10 14.62
C VAL A 368 6.18 8.75 14.91
N ALA A 369 5.12 8.20 14.34
CA ALA A 369 3.76 8.69 14.55
C ALA A 369 3.30 8.48 16.00
N THR A 370 3.53 7.27 16.52
CA THR A 370 3.12 6.92 17.89
C THR A 370 3.96 7.65 18.93
N SER A 371 5.25 7.89 18.69
CA SER A 371 6.10 8.71 19.57
C SER A 371 5.62 10.16 19.64
N ARG A 372 5.24 10.75 18.50
CA ARG A 372 4.65 12.10 18.49
C ARG A 372 3.30 12.16 19.19
N ALA A 373 2.49 11.12 19.05
CA ALA A 373 1.21 11.01 19.76
C ALA A 373 1.43 10.94 21.29
N ARG A 374 2.38 10.15 21.77
CA ARG A 374 2.77 10.10 23.19
C ARG A 374 3.28 11.44 23.70
N MET A 375 4.10 12.14 22.92
CA MET A 375 4.61 13.45 23.27
C MET A 375 3.47 14.46 23.43
N TRP A 376 2.54 14.47 22.50
CA TRP A 376 1.36 15.35 22.59
C TRP A 376 0.50 15.02 23.81
N LEU A 377 0.23 13.74 24.08
CA LEU A 377 -0.52 13.28 25.27
C LEU A 377 0.18 13.69 26.57
N ALA A 378 1.50 13.57 26.66
CA ALA A 378 2.27 14.00 27.82
C ALA A 378 2.14 15.53 28.04
N GLN A 379 2.20 16.34 26.98
CA GLN A 379 1.98 17.79 27.04
C GLN A 379 0.54 18.12 27.42
N TYR A 380 -0.44 17.41 26.89
CA TYR A 380 -1.85 17.58 27.22
C TYR A 380 -2.11 17.27 28.70
N ALA A 381 -1.59 16.16 29.22
CA ALA A 381 -1.69 15.80 30.63
C ALA A 381 -1.05 16.85 31.54
N LEU A 382 0.11 17.41 31.13
CA LEU A 382 0.77 18.51 31.85
C LEU A 382 -0.08 19.78 31.91
N ARG A 383 -0.82 20.11 30.83
CA ARG A 383 -1.73 21.26 30.77
C ARG A 383 -2.93 21.07 31.70
N ASN A 384 -3.42 19.82 31.81
CA ASN A 384 -4.57 19.47 32.66
C ASN A 384 -4.18 19.16 34.11
N ASN A 385 -2.94 19.42 34.52
CA ASN A 385 -2.39 19.15 35.84
C ASN A 385 -2.37 17.67 36.25
N ASP A 386 -2.46 16.75 35.29
CA ASP A 386 -2.24 15.34 35.53
C ASP A 386 -0.76 14.98 35.39
N TYR A 387 -0.02 15.26 36.44
CA TYR A 387 1.45 15.11 36.44
C TYR A 387 1.87 13.65 36.47
N ALA A 388 1.02 12.74 36.99
CA ALA A 388 1.33 11.31 37.04
C ALA A 388 1.34 10.67 35.65
N THR A 389 0.32 10.92 34.85
CA THR A 389 0.26 10.42 33.46
C THR A 389 1.31 11.10 32.59
N ALA A 390 1.54 12.40 32.75
CA ALA A 390 2.58 13.13 32.01
C ALA A 390 3.99 12.55 32.24
N THR A 391 4.34 12.25 33.52
CA THR A 391 5.65 11.66 33.85
C THR A 391 5.80 10.23 33.37
N ARG A 392 4.72 9.42 33.40
CA ARG A 392 4.74 8.06 32.89
C ARG A 392 4.98 8.03 31.36
N LEU A 393 4.19 8.78 30.58
CA LEU A 393 4.32 8.82 29.13
C LEU A 393 5.69 9.38 28.69
N ALA A 394 6.19 10.42 29.37
CA ALA A 394 7.50 10.96 29.08
C ALA A 394 8.65 10.00 29.48
N ALA A 395 8.48 9.18 30.52
CA ALA A 395 9.44 8.15 30.88
C ALA A 395 9.50 7.01 29.83
N GLU A 396 8.34 6.59 29.28
CA GLU A 396 8.25 5.63 28.18
C GLU A 396 9.00 6.14 26.94
N LEU A 397 8.81 7.42 26.54
CA LEU A 397 9.55 8.03 25.45
C LEU A 397 11.08 8.07 25.66
N CYS A 398 11.50 8.31 26.91
CA CYS A 398 12.93 8.25 27.24
C CYS A 398 13.51 6.85 27.14
N GLN A 399 12.73 5.79 27.41
CA GLN A 399 13.14 4.41 27.25
C GLN A 399 13.26 4.03 25.77
N ASP A 400 12.36 4.51 24.93
CA ASP A 400 12.34 4.28 23.49
C ASP A 400 13.44 5.06 22.74
N GLY A 401 14.10 6.00 23.42
CA GLY A 401 15.20 6.79 22.86
C GLY A 401 14.78 7.86 21.85
N VAL A 402 13.47 8.18 21.78
CA VAL A 402 12.91 9.15 20.82
C VAL A 402 12.59 10.46 21.56
N GLU A 403 12.98 11.61 20.99
CA GLU A 403 12.71 12.95 21.53
C GLU A 403 13.07 13.11 23.02
N VAL A 404 14.21 12.51 23.42
CA VAL A 404 14.64 12.36 24.81
C VAL A 404 14.79 13.70 25.55
N GLU A 405 15.26 14.74 24.86
CA GLU A 405 15.46 16.07 25.48
C GLU A 405 14.12 16.72 25.85
N ASP A 406 13.12 16.65 24.96
CA ASP A 406 11.80 17.22 25.21
C ASP A 406 11.04 16.41 26.28
N ALA A 407 11.19 15.09 26.25
CA ALA A 407 10.62 14.22 27.28
C ALA A 407 11.21 14.51 28.67
N LYS A 408 12.53 14.70 28.78
CA LYS A 408 13.17 15.11 30.04
C LYS A 408 12.70 16.48 30.54
N ALA A 409 12.49 17.44 29.61
CA ALA A 409 11.98 18.75 29.96
C ALA A 409 10.54 18.65 30.55
N ILE A 410 9.70 17.79 30.00
CA ILE A 410 8.34 17.53 30.53
C ILE A 410 8.42 16.91 31.93
N ILE A 411 9.30 15.92 32.15
CA ILE A 411 9.48 15.29 33.46
C ILE A 411 9.94 16.31 34.51
N GLN A 412 10.88 17.18 34.16
CA GLN A 412 11.36 18.23 35.07
C GLN A 412 10.27 19.25 35.42
N THR A 413 9.52 19.71 34.40
CA THR A 413 8.43 20.68 34.64
C THR A 413 7.27 20.07 35.44
N ALA A 414 6.94 18.78 35.19
CA ALA A 414 5.92 18.08 35.97
C ALA A 414 6.34 17.94 37.43
N ARG A 415 7.57 17.51 37.70
CA ARG A 415 8.12 17.43 39.09
C ARG A 415 8.13 18.79 39.82
N HIS A 416 8.54 19.84 39.14
CA HIS A 416 8.55 21.19 39.75
C HIS A 416 7.13 21.61 40.13
N ARG A 417 6.15 21.41 39.24
CA ARG A 417 4.75 21.79 39.52
C ARG A 417 4.11 20.89 40.59
N MET A 418 4.47 19.61 40.70
CA MET A 418 4.07 18.76 41.81
C MET A 418 4.57 19.28 43.13
N MET A 419 5.87 19.64 43.24
CA MET A 419 6.43 20.21 44.45
C MET A 419 5.76 21.56 44.83
N GLU A 420 5.44 22.39 43.86
CA GLU A 420 4.72 23.65 44.12
C GLU A 420 3.28 23.41 44.59
N ALA A 421 2.61 22.36 44.09
CA ALA A 421 1.27 21.99 44.52
C ALA A 421 1.28 21.48 45.98
N ASP A 422 2.22 20.59 46.32
CA ASP A 422 2.39 20.07 47.68
C ASP A 422 2.73 21.15 48.71
N LEU A 423 3.50 22.21 48.30
CA LEU A 423 3.82 23.35 49.14
C LEU A 423 2.63 24.33 49.36
N ARG A 424 1.61 24.26 48.48
CA ARG A 424 0.38 25.07 48.61
C ARG A 424 -0.68 24.42 49.48
N GLU A 425 -0.62 23.10 49.62
CA GLU A 425 -1.52 22.29 50.46
C GLU A 425 -1.04 22.17 51.92
N GLN A 426 0.24 22.53 52.20
CA GLN A 426 0.79 22.67 53.52
C GLN A 426 0.62 24.10 54.05
#